data_fad7c1c6416d6e8e08b0348fef4bba22
#
_entry.id   fad7c1c6416d6e8e08b0348fef4bba22
#
_cell.length_a   1.000
_cell.length_b   1.000
_cell.length_c   1.000
_cell.angle_alpha   90.00
_cell.angle_beta   90.00
_cell.angle_gamma   90.00
#
_symmetry.space_group_name_H-M   'P 1'
#
loop_
_entity.id
_entity.type
_entity.pdbx_description
1 polymer ?
#
loop_
_entity_poly.entity_id
_entity_poly.type
_entity_poly.pdbx_seq_one_letter_code
_entity_poly.pdbx_strand_id
1 'polypeptide(L)' 'MLVNRVKDFRKGGGLTQEELANRAGVSRQTIISIEKNKFIPGLDVALKLSTSLNTPINKLFYFV' A
#
# COMPACT_ATOMS: atom_id res chain seq x y z
N MET A 1 -5.72 -16.67 3.15
CA MET A 1 -6.30 -15.41 2.71
C MET A 1 -5.26 -14.30 2.81
N LEU A 2 -5.10 -13.50 1.77
CA LEU A 2 -4.13 -12.41 1.76
C LEU A 2 -4.68 -11.21 2.53
N VAL A 3 -3.91 -10.73 3.51
CA VAL A 3 -4.22 -9.54 4.31
C VAL A 3 -3.42 -8.36 3.79
N ASN A 4 -4.04 -7.18 3.77
CA ASN A 4 -3.46 -5.94 3.31
C ASN A 4 -3.58 -4.90 4.43
N ARG A 5 -2.45 -4.38 4.89
CA ARG A 5 -2.36 -3.37 5.95
C ARG A 5 -1.90 -2.00 5.44
N VAL A 6 -2.00 -1.77 4.13
CA VAL A 6 -1.53 -0.50 3.53
C VAL A 6 -2.23 0.70 4.16
N LYS A 7 -3.55 0.66 4.32
CA LYS A 7 -4.30 1.75 4.92
C LYS A 7 -3.83 2.07 6.33
N ASP A 8 -3.59 1.03 7.14
CA ASP A 8 -3.17 1.21 8.53
C ASP A 8 -1.83 1.91 8.61
N PHE A 9 -0.84 1.45 7.83
CA PHE A 9 0.48 2.06 7.85
C PHE A 9 0.49 3.43 7.20
N ARG A 10 -0.34 3.65 6.18
CA ARG A 10 -0.51 4.97 5.57
C ARG A 10 -1.01 5.98 6.59
N LYS A 11 -2.07 5.63 7.31
CA LYS A 11 -2.66 6.49 8.33
C LYS A 11 -1.69 6.68 9.51
N GLY A 12 -1.01 5.63 9.91
CA GLY A 12 0.01 5.70 10.95
C GLY A 12 1.15 6.64 10.60
N GLY A 13 1.46 6.77 9.33
CA GLY A 13 2.47 7.71 8.84
C GLY A 13 1.93 9.11 8.53
N GLY A 14 0.64 9.35 8.74
CA GLY A 14 0.04 10.65 8.49
C GLY A 14 -0.16 11.01 7.02
N LEU A 15 -0.21 10.02 6.14
CA LEU A 15 -0.31 10.25 4.70
C LEU A 15 -1.76 10.13 4.21
N THR A 16 -2.14 11.00 3.27
CA THR A 16 -3.37 10.84 2.51
C THR A 16 -3.15 9.78 1.42
N GLN A 17 -4.24 9.28 0.84
CA GLN A 17 -4.16 8.36 -0.30
C GLN A 17 -3.40 8.98 -1.47
N GLU A 18 -3.63 10.27 -1.73
CA GLU A 18 -2.95 10.98 -2.82
C GLU A 18 -1.46 11.12 -2.56
N GLU A 19 -1.09 11.45 -1.33
CA GLU A 19 0.33 11.56 -0.95
C GLU A 19 1.06 10.22 -1.11
N LEU A 20 0.44 9.13 -0.67
CA LEU A 20 1.02 7.81 -0.85
C LEU A 20 1.13 7.46 -2.34
N ALA A 21 0.09 7.75 -3.13
CA ALA A 21 0.10 7.50 -4.56
C ALA A 21 1.27 8.23 -5.24
N ASN A 22 1.46 9.51 -4.89
CA ASN A 22 2.56 10.30 -5.43
C ASN A 22 3.92 9.71 -5.08
N ARG A 23 4.11 9.29 -3.83
CA ARG A 23 5.37 8.67 -3.37
C ARG A 23 5.65 7.35 -4.06
N ALA A 24 4.62 6.54 -4.25
CA ALA A 24 4.75 5.22 -4.88
C ALA A 24 4.71 5.27 -6.41
N GLY A 25 4.47 6.45 -6.99
CA GLY A 25 4.42 6.59 -8.44
C GLY A 25 3.25 5.87 -9.09
N VAL A 26 2.11 5.80 -8.40
CA VAL A 26 0.88 5.18 -8.91
C VAL A 26 -0.27 6.18 -8.80
N SER A 27 -1.43 5.85 -9.40
CA SER A 27 -2.59 6.71 -9.29
C SER A 27 -3.26 6.57 -7.92
N ARG A 28 -3.99 7.62 -7.51
CA ARG A 28 -4.78 7.58 -6.29
C ARG A 28 -5.79 6.44 -6.33
N GLN A 29 -6.42 6.22 -7.50
CA GLN A 29 -7.39 5.13 -7.67
C GLN A 29 -6.75 3.76 -7.41
N THR A 30 -5.49 3.57 -7.77
CA THR A 30 -4.75 2.34 -7.50
C THR A 30 -4.63 2.12 -5.99
N ILE A 31 -4.29 3.16 -5.23
CA ILE A 31 -4.21 3.08 -3.77
C ILE A 31 -5.59 2.72 -3.18
N ILE A 32 -6.65 3.39 -3.63
CA ILE A 32 -8.01 3.12 -3.16
C ILE A 32 -8.38 1.64 -3.40
N SER A 33 -8.09 1.14 -4.60
CA SER A 33 -8.41 -0.24 -4.97
C SER A 33 -7.62 -1.25 -4.16
N ILE A 34 -6.34 -0.98 -3.89
CA ILE A 34 -5.50 -1.82 -3.05
C ILE A 34 -6.06 -1.86 -1.63
N GLU A 35 -6.35 -0.71 -1.05
CA GLU A 35 -6.84 -0.63 0.34
C GLU A 35 -8.19 -1.33 0.51
N LYS A 36 -9.00 -1.38 -0.54
CA LYS A 36 -10.29 -2.08 -0.53
C LYS A 36 -10.20 -3.57 -0.89
N ASN A 37 -9.00 -4.09 -1.07
CA ASN A 37 -8.76 -5.48 -1.50
C ASN A 37 -9.39 -5.82 -2.86
N LYS A 38 -9.59 -4.82 -3.72
CA LYS A 38 -10.12 -5.02 -5.08
C LYS A 38 -9.02 -5.20 -6.11
N PHE A 39 -7.79 -4.92 -5.75
CA PHE A 39 -6.64 -5.03 -6.62
C PHE A 39 -5.44 -5.51 -5.82
N ILE A 40 -4.81 -6.58 -6.29
CA ILE A 40 -3.57 -7.09 -5.70
C ILE A 40 -2.43 -6.53 -6.55
N PRO A 41 -1.56 -5.68 -5.96
CA PRO A 41 -0.48 -5.07 -6.74
C PRO A 41 0.55 -6.10 -7.18
N GLY A 42 1.17 -5.84 -8.32
CA GLY A 42 2.36 -6.59 -8.72
C GLY A 42 3.51 -6.30 -7.76
N LEU A 43 4.57 -7.09 -7.88
CA LEU A 43 5.72 -6.98 -6.98
C LEU A 43 6.36 -5.60 -7.01
N ASP A 44 6.42 -4.97 -8.19
CA ASP A 44 7.01 -3.63 -8.35
C ASP A 44 6.26 -2.59 -7.51
N VAL A 45 4.93 -2.56 -7.60
CA VAL A 45 4.11 -1.63 -6.83
C VAL A 45 4.18 -1.95 -5.34
N ALA A 46 4.14 -3.24 -4.98
CA ALA A 46 4.23 -3.66 -3.58
C ALA A 46 5.54 -3.20 -2.94
N LEU A 47 6.66 -3.32 -3.65
CA LEU A 47 7.96 -2.86 -3.17
C LEU A 47 8.02 -1.33 -3.05
N LYS A 48 7.40 -0.61 -3.99
CA LYS A 48 7.30 0.85 -3.91
C LYS A 48 6.49 1.30 -2.70
N LEU A 49 5.42 0.60 -2.38
CA LEU A 49 4.62 0.87 -1.18
C LEU A 49 5.43 0.62 0.09
N SER A 50 6.16 -0.48 0.13
CA SER A 50 7.05 -0.82 1.25
C SER A 50 8.06 0.30 1.50
N THR A 51 8.71 0.77 0.45
CA THR A 51 9.68 1.87 0.52
C THR A 51 9.00 3.17 0.95
N SER A 52 7.86 3.50 0.34
CA SER A 52 7.13 4.75 0.62
C SER A 52 6.63 4.83 2.05
N LEU A 53 6.25 3.69 2.63
CA LEU A 53 5.75 3.60 4.00
C LEU A 53 6.84 3.25 5.00
N ASN A 54 8.07 3.05 4.54
CA ASN A 54 9.19 2.63 5.37
C ASN A 54 8.83 1.43 6.24
N THR A 55 8.17 0.44 5.63
CA THR A 55 7.62 -0.72 6.31
C THR A 55 7.98 -1.97 5.53
N PRO A 56 8.46 -3.04 6.18
CA PRO A 56 8.74 -4.28 5.48
C PRO A 56 7.51 -4.81 4.75
N ILE A 57 7.70 -5.36 3.55
CA ILE A 57 6.61 -5.82 2.71
C ILE A 57 5.75 -6.88 3.41
N ASN A 58 6.37 -7.74 4.22
CA ASN A 58 5.66 -8.80 4.93
C ASN A 58 4.81 -8.30 6.12
N LYS A 59 4.92 -7.03 6.47
CA LYS A 59 4.01 -6.38 7.40
C LYS A 59 2.84 -5.71 6.68
N LEU A 60 3.03 -5.36 5.40
CA LEU A 60 1.99 -4.76 4.57
C LEU A 60 1.06 -5.80 3.96
N PHE A 61 1.63 -6.92 3.54
CA PHE A 61 0.90 -8.00 2.88
C PHE A 61 1.35 -9.33 3.47
N TYR A 62 0.38 -10.13 3.92
CA TYR A 62 0.70 -11.45 4.47
C TYR A 62 -0.53 -12.35 4.40
N PHE A 63 -0.30 -13.63 4.54
CA PHE A 63 -1.37 -14.62 4.56
C PHE A 63 -1.78 -14.96 5.99
N VAL A 64 -3.05 -15.18 6.18
CA VAL A 64 -3.60 -15.71 7.44
C VAL A 64 -4.30 -17.04 7.16
#